data_d8a457d2a8772122fbf2356d338d248e
#
_entry.id   d8a457d2a8772122fbf2356d338d248e
#
_cell.length_a   1.000
_cell.length_b   1.000
_cell.length_c   1.000
_cell.angle_alpha   90.00
_cell.angle_beta   90.00
_cell.angle_gamma   90.00
#
_symmetry.space_group_name_H-M   'P 1'
#
loop_
_entity.id
_entity.type
_entity.pdbx_description
1 polymer ?
#
loop_
_entity_poly.entity_id
_entity_poly.type
_entity_poly.pdbx_seq_one_letter_code
_entity_poly.pdbx_strand_id
1 'polypeptide(L)'
;SGVDPLYMDFVRQEIKAAVEEAAGDLSEATLRVGNGASGVHPTSEETTSSKGVNNLIRDGRDPAIMNDAIHVMYFESKEDSTSIATLVNWTNHPEVLCSHNRFISSDFVHYLRTGVEDGVHRGGVDVDGLGGMAMFVNGAVGGMQTPLNIDIVDVDGTTIEHTCGTTNTTDDPIFLRAQALGELVALDALRVLADDGEDVSDPALSFASKSFNVPIENSAYNAMFLVGVFYGRELYDFNRDLQITVDNVPYLKTEVAVVNLGPMQSISVPGELLPELFLGGYDGSATGPAQQILESKKNR
;
A
#
# COMPACT_ATOMS: atom_id res chain seq x y z
N SER A 1 18.11 21.01 7.47
CA SER A 1 16.78 20.44 7.66
C SER A 1 16.33 19.81 6.36
N GLY A 2 15.83 18.60 6.38
CA GLY A 2 15.41 17.88 5.16
C GLY A 2 14.03 18.30 4.62
N VAL A 3 13.45 19.39 5.10
CA VAL A 3 12.12 19.85 4.69
C VAL A 3 12.21 21.27 4.17
N ASP A 4 11.87 21.47 2.90
CA ASP A 4 11.70 22.78 2.30
C ASP A 4 10.29 23.32 2.64
N PRO A 5 10.16 24.43 3.40
CA PRO A 5 8.86 24.98 3.75
C PRO A 5 8.02 25.41 2.54
N LEU A 6 8.68 25.95 1.49
CA LEU A 6 7.98 26.38 0.28
C LEU A 6 7.39 25.18 -0.47
N TYR A 7 8.14 24.08 -0.55
CA TYR A 7 7.64 22.84 -1.13
C TYR A 7 6.46 22.27 -0.32
N MET A 8 6.54 22.30 1.01
CA MET A 8 5.45 21.84 1.86
C MET A 8 4.18 22.69 1.72
N ASP A 9 4.34 23.99 1.55
CA ASP A 9 3.20 24.89 1.32
C ASP A 9 2.60 24.66 -0.07
N PHE A 10 3.42 24.45 -1.09
CA PHE A 10 2.98 24.04 -2.41
C PHE A 10 2.17 22.74 -2.34
N VAL A 11 2.70 21.67 -1.73
CA VAL A 11 2.01 20.38 -1.59
C VAL A 11 0.65 20.54 -0.88
N ARG A 12 0.59 21.35 0.20
CA ARG A 12 -0.69 21.62 0.88
C ARG A 12 -1.72 22.30 -0.01
N GLN A 13 -1.27 23.26 -0.82
CA GLN A 13 -2.14 23.98 -1.75
C GLN A 13 -2.65 23.05 -2.85
N GLU A 14 -1.80 22.21 -3.43
CA GLU A 14 -2.17 21.24 -4.45
C GLU A 14 -3.16 20.19 -3.92
N ILE A 15 -2.92 19.65 -2.71
CA ILE A 15 -3.86 18.72 -2.08
C ILE A 15 -5.22 19.40 -1.85
N LYS A 16 -5.22 20.65 -1.36
CA LYS A 16 -6.47 21.39 -1.15
C LYS A 16 -7.20 21.62 -2.47
N ALA A 17 -6.50 22.05 -3.51
CA ALA A 17 -7.07 22.28 -4.83
C ALA A 17 -7.68 21.02 -5.41
N ALA A 18 -6.98 19.87 -5.33
CA ALA A 18 -7.48 18.59 -5.81
C ALA A 18 -8.75 18.15 -5.06
N VAL A 19 -8.83 18.36 -3.75
CA VAL A 19 -10.04 18.05 -2.97
C VAL A 19 -11.21 18.98 -3.34
N GLU A 20 -10.96 20.27 -3.54
CA GLU A 20 -11.98 21.25 -3.94
C GLU A 20 -12.49 20.96 -5.35
N GLU A 21 -11.62 20.58 -6.27
CA GLU A 21 -11.97 20.15 -7.64
C GLU A 21 -12.84 18.90 -7.59
N ALA A 22 -12.41 17.85 -6.90
CA ALA A 22 -13.18 16.62 -6.75
C ALA A 22 -14.57 16.86 -6.11
N ALA A 23 -14.64 17.75 -5.13
CA ALA A 23 -15.92 18.11 -4.51
C ALA A 23 -16.86 18.91 -5.43
N GLY A 24 -16.28 19.61 -6.42
CA GLY A 24 -17.04 20.31 -7.47
C GLY A 24 -17.52 19.43 -8.62
N ASP A 25 -16.94 18.24 -8.78
CA ASP A 25 -17.19 17.30 -9.88
C ASP A 25 -17.92 16.02 -9.40
N LEU A 26 -18.75 16.14 -8.39
CA LEU A 26 -19.52 15.01 -7.87
C LEU A 26 -20.62 14.58 -8.85
N SER A 27 -20.68 13.28 -9.12
CA SER A 27 -21.74 12.65 -9.93
C SER A 27 -22.32 11.43 -9.23
N GLU A 28 -23.53 11.03 -9.64
CA GLU A 28 -24.11 9.79 -9.14
C GLU A 28 -23.35 8.58 -9.68
N ALA A 29 -22.98 7.67 -8.77
CA ALA A 29 -22.24 6.47 -9.10
C ALA A 29 -22.89 5.21 -8.54
N THR A 30 -22.59 4.09 -9.16
CA THR A 30 -22.71 2.75 -8.57
C THR A 30 -21.39 2.39 -7.91
N LEU A 31 -21.47 1.51 -6.92
CA LEU A 31 -20.29 0.96 -6.25
C LEU A 31 -20.27 -0.56 -6.41
N ARG A 32 -19.17 -1.10 -6.88
CA ARG A 32 -18.86 -2.51 -6.85
C ARG A 32 -17.60 -2.74 -6.02
N VAL A 33 -17.62 -3.73 -5.13
CA VAL A 33 -16.49 -4.05 -4.26
C VAL A 33 -16.05 -5.48 -4.48
N GLY A 34 -14.73 -5.70 -4.45
CA GLY A 34 -14.14 -7.03 -4.56
C GLY A 34 -13.07 -7.25 -3.50
N ASN A 35 -12.97 -8.48 -3.01
CA ASN A 35 -11.95 -8.90 -2.07
C ASN A 35 -11.38 -10.24 -2.53
N GLY A 36 -10.06 -10.34 -2.59
CA GLY A 36 -9.39 -11.56 -3.02
C GLY A 36 -7.94 -11.61 -2.56
N ALA A 37 -7.17 -12.51 -3.15
CA ALA A 37 -5.75 -12.65 -2.89
C ALA A 37 -4.94 -12.27 -4.13
N SER A 38 -3.75 -11.72 -3.92
CA SER A 38 -2.76 -11.48 -4.95
C SER A 38 -1.94 -12.74 -5.26
N GLY A 39 -1.29 -12.77 -6.43
CA GLY A 39 -0.46 -13.89 -6.87
C GLY A 39 -1.26 -15.08 -7.42
N VAL A 40 -2.56 -14.92 -7.65
CA VAL A 40 -3.41 -15.91 -8.30
C VAL A 40 -3.46 -15.60 -9.79
N HIS A 41 -2.39 -15.91 -10.48
CA HIS A 41 -2.26 -15.60 -11.91
C HIS A 41 -2.87 -16.70 -12.76
N PRO A 42 -3.60 -16.40 -13.86
CA PRO A 42 -4.20 -17.43 -14.74
C PRO A 42 -3.18 -18.35 -15.42
N THR A 43 -1.91 -17.96 -15.46
CA THR A 43 -0.81 -18.75 -16.05
C THR A 43 0.06 -19.44 -15.01
N SER A 44 -0.11 -19.18 -13.72
CA SER A 44 0.60 -19.87 -12.66
C SER A 44 -0.27 -21.01 -12.12
N GLU A 45 0.09 -22.26 -12.38
CA GLU A 45 -0.27 -23.34 -11.48
C GLU A 45 0.05 -22.87 -10.06
N GLU A 46 -0.85 -23.05 -9.10
CA GLU A 46 -0.73 -22.60 -7.70
C GLU A 46 0.72 -22.59 -7.21
N THR A 47 1.39 -21.47 -7.31
CA THR A 47 2.72 -21.28 -6.74
C THR A 47 2.58 -20.81 -5.28
N THR A 48 1.80 -21.54 -4.50
CA THR A 48 2.00 -21.59 -3.08
C THR A 48 3.32 -22.28 -2.84
N SER A 49 4.40 -21.51 -2.92
CA SER A 49 5.67 -22.01 -2.46
C SER A 49 5.44 -22.49 -1.01
N SER A 50 6.00 -23.64 -0.69
CA SER A 50 5.97 -24.25 0.64
C SER A 50 6.53 -23.34 1.78
N LYS A 51 6.76 -22.09 1.50
CA LYS A 51 7.27 -21.04 2.41
C LYS A 51 6.34 -19.83 2.58
N GLY A 52 5.09 -19.91 2.11
CA GLY A 52 4.14 -18.79 2.23
C GLY A 52 4.55 -17.54 1.46
N VAL A 53 5.30 -17.69 0.38
CA VAL A 53 5.69 -16.59 -0.51
C VAL A 53 4.77 -16.68 -1.71
N ASN A 54 3.85 -15.71 -1.87
CA ASN A 54 3.33 -15.49 -3.21
C ASN A 54 4.45 -14.82 -4.03
N ASN A 55 4.45 -14.97 -5.35
CA ASN A 55 5.54 -14.48 -6.20
C ASN A 55 5.60 -12.96 -6.33
N LEU A 56 4.76 -12.21 -5.63
CA LEU A 56 4.62 -10.76 -5.73
C LEU A 56 5.07 -10.02 -4.47
N ILE A 57 5.04 -10.69 -3.32
CA ILE A 57 5.36 -10.10 -2.02
C ILE A 57 6.07 -11.10 -1.11
N ARG A 58 6.98 -10.62 -0.29
CA ARG A 58 7.56 -11.38 0.82
C ARG A 58 7.66 -10.52 2.07
N ASP A 59 7.73 -11.16 3.23
CA ASP A 59 8.20 -10.52 4.45
C ASP A 59 9.70 -10.79 4.63
N GLY A 60 10.47 -9.74 4.85
CA GLY A 60 11.92 -9.87 5.12
C GLY A 60 12.25 -10.39 6.51
N ARG A 61 11.26 -10.58 7.38
CA ARG A 61 11.41 -11.06 8.75
C ARG A 61 11.30 -12.58 8.85
N ASP A 62 11.64 -13.09 10.03
CA ASP A 62 11.39 -14.46 10.45
C ASP A 62 10.74 -14.45 11.86
N PRO A 63 9.53 -15.00 12.05
CA PRO A 63 8.66 -15.61 11.01
C PRO A 63 8.10 -14.59 10.02
N ALA A 64 7.94 -15.00 8.77
CA ALA A 64 7.30 -14.20 7.75
C ALA A 64 5.78 -14.14 7.99
N ILE A 65 5.21 -12.93 7.90
CA ILE A 65 3.79 -12.68 8.03
C ILE A 65 3.39 -11.73 6.92
N MET A 66 2.64 -12.22 5.96
CA MET A 66 2.26 -11.45 4.79
C MET A 66 0.77 -11.20 4.78
N ASN A 67 0.40 -10.03 4.27
CA ASN A 67 -0.96 -9.71 3.89
C ASN A 67 -1.02 -9.66 2.36
N ASP A 68 -1.46 -10.74 1.73
CA ASP A 68 -1.59 -10.86 0.28
C ASP A 68 -2.98 -10.46 -0.23
N ALA A 69 -3.85 -9.99 0.66
CA ALA A 69 -5.19 -9.56 0.28
C ALA A 69 -5.17 -8.35 -0.67
N ILE A 70 -6.01 -8.42 -1.70
CA ILE A 70 -6.37 -7.30 -2.56
C ILE A 70 -7.81 -6.92 -2.28
N HIS A 71 -8.03 -5.64 -2.02
CA HIS A 71 -9.36 -5.05 -1.89
C HIS A 71 -9.54 -4.01 -2.97
N VAL A 72 -10.67 -4.08 -3.68
CA VAL A 72 -10.94 -3.19 -4.80
C VAL A 72 -12.30 -2.52 -4.60
N MET A 73 -12.36 -1.21 -4.82
CA MET A 73 -13.59 -0.46 -4.95
C MET A 73 -13.64 0.15 -6.35
N TYR A 74 -14.71 -0.09 -7.08
CA TYR A 74 -14.94 0.41 -8.42
C TYR A 74 -16.19 1.29 -8.44
N PHE A 75 -16.04 2.47 -9.01
CA PHE A 75 -17.10 3.46 -9.14
C PHE A 75 -17.42 3.69 -10.61
N GLU A 76 -18.65 3.51 -10.99
CA GLU A 76 -19.15 3.70 -12.35
C GLU A 76 -20.25 4.76 -12.35
N SER A 77 -20.24 5.64 -13.33
CA SER A 77 -21.25 6.68 -13.53
C SER A 77 -22.62 6.05 -13.80
N LYS A 78 -23.65 6.51 -13.10
CA LYS A 78 -25.03 6.10 -13.37
C LYS A 78 -25.60 6.73 -14.64
N GLU A 79 -25.01 7.82 -15.13
CA GLU A 79 -25.49 8.53 -16.28
C GLU A 79 -25.19 7.82 -17.60
N ASP A 80 -23.94 7.35 -17.73
CA ASP A 80 -23.42 6.84 -19.01
C ASP A 80 -22.64 5.52 -18.88
N SER A 81 -22.58 4.94 -17.69
CA SER A 81 -21.82 3.71 -17.39
C SER A 81 -20.34 3.82 -17.69
N THR A 82 -19.77 5.00 -17.66
CA THR A 82 -18.32 5.17 -17.76
C THR A 82 -17.67 4.95 -16.40
N SER A 83 -16.45 4.42 -16.40
CA SER A 83 -15.65 4.29 -15.19
C SER A 83 -15.26 5.66 -14.65
N ILE A 84 -15.55 5.92 -13.38
CA ILE A 84 -15.10 7.12 -12.69
C ILE A 84 -13.74 6.86 -12.05
N ALA A 85 -13.68 5.87 -11.16
CA ALA A 85 -12.45 5.56 -10.45
C ALA A 85 -12.43 4.13 -9.93
N THR A 86 -11.23 3.58 -9.80
CA THR A 86 -10.95 2.30 -9.15
C THR A 86 -9.92 2.52 -8.05
N LEU A 87 -10.25 2.15 -6.81
CA LEU A 87 -9.30 2.14 -5.71
C LEU A 87 -8.84 0.72 -5.45
N VAL A 88 -7.52 0.51 -5.48
CA VAL A 88 -6.88 -0.78 -5.18
C VAL A 88 -6.10 -0.63 -3.88
N ASN A 89 -6.44 -1.44 -2.88
CA ASN A 89 -5.66 -1.59 -1.67
C ASN A 89 -4.91 -2.92 -1.70
N TRP A 90 -3.60 -2.84 -1.59
CA TRP A 90 -2.70 -3.99 -1.55
C TRP A 90 -1.47 -3.66 -0.72
N THR A 91 -0.82 -4.67 -0.17
CA THR A 91 0.29 -4.48 0.77
C THR A 91 1.62 -4.78 0.12
N ASN A 92 2.39 -3.75 -0.24
CA ASN A 92 3.81 -3.90 -0.64
C ASN A 92 4.52 -2.55 -0.65
N HIS A 93 5.82 -2.53 -0.35
CA HIS A 93 6.62 -1.34 -0.53
C HIS A 93 6.92 -1.09 -2.01
N PRO A 94 6.75 0.14 -2.54
CA PRO A 94 7.14 0.49 -3.90
C PRO A 94 8.67 0.68 -3.98
N GLU A 95 9.40 -0.42 -3.96
CA GLU A 95 10.87 -0.45 -3.90
C GLU A 95 11.52 -1.47 -4.86
N VAL A 96 10.78 -1.91 -5.90
CA VAL A 96 11.31 -2.81 -6.94
C VAL A 96 12.58 -2.25 -7.55
N LEU A 97 12.63 -0.92 -7.73
CA LEU A 97 13.74 -0.20 -8.36
C LEU A 97 14.98 -0.09 -7.48
N CYS A 98 14.93 -0.61 -6.24
CA CYS A 98 16.03 -0.59 -5.29
C CYS A 98 16.60 0.82 -4.97
N SER A 99 17.54 0.88 -4.04
CA SER A 99 18.17 2.13 -3.60
C SER A 99 19.14 2.77 -4.61
N HIS A 100 19.51 2.06 -5.66
CA HIS A 100 20.41 2.57 -6.71
C HIS A 100 19.67 3.39 -7.77
N ASN A 101 18.36 3.28 -7.85
CA ASN A 101 17.56 4.11 -8.75
C ASN A 101 17.72 5.59 -8.38
N ARG A 102 17.96 6.43 -9.40
CA ARG A 102 18.10 7.89 -9.26
C ARG A 102 16.96 8.67 -9.88
N PHE A 103 15.99 7.99 -10.46
CA PHE A 103 14.81 8.61 -11.03
C PHE A 103 13.73 8.81 -9.95
N ILE A 104 12.98 9.88 -10.06
CA ILE A 104 11.70 10.03 -9.36
C ILE A 104 10.71 9.15 -10.09
N SER A 105 10.14 8.19 -9.38
CA SER A 105 9.27 7.17 -9.94
C SER A 105 8.24 6.75 -8.90
N SER A 106 7.06 6.34 -9.33
CA SER A 106 6.07 5.66 -8.51
C SER A 106 6.27 4.13 -8.45
N ASP A 107 7.41 3.63 -9.00
CA ASP A 107 7.76 2.22 -8.99
C ASP A 107 6.67 1.35 -9.67
N PHE A 108 6.35 0.16 -9.15
CA PHE A 108 5.31 -0.71 -9.70
C PHE A 108 3.91 -0.06 -9.70
N VAL A 109 3.68 0.92 -8.85
CA VAL A 109 2.37 1.58 -8.72
C VAL A 109 1.93 2.26 -10.03
N HIS A 110 2.88 2.77 -10.81
CA HIS A 110 2.57 3.30 -12.14
C HIS A 110 1.91 2.23 -13.01
N TYR A 111 2.55 1.08 -13.11
CA TYR A 111 2.11 -0.01 -13.97
C TYR A 111 0.83 -0.70 -13.46
N LEU A 112 0.65 -0.75 -12.14
CA LEU A 112 -0.60 -1.18 -11.54
C LEU A 112 -1.75 -0.28 -11.99
N ARG A 113 -1.57 1.04 -11.87
CA ARG A 113 -2.59 2.00 -12.24
C ARG A 113 -2.92 1.92 -13.74
N THR A 114 -1.92 1.99 -14.61
CA THR A 114 -2.13 1.87 -16.05
C THR A 114 -2.73 0.53 -16.45
N GLY A 115 -2.36 -0.57 -15.79
CA GLY A 115 -2.96 -1.87 -16.02
C GLY A 115 -4.44 -1.95 -15.61
N VAL A 116 -4.86 -1.24 -14.57
CA VAL A 116 -6.27 -1.13 -14.19
C VAL A 116 -7.02 -0.16 -15.10
N GLU A 117 -6.40 0.96 -15.50
CA GLU A 117 -6.99 1.98 -16.35
C GLU A 117 -7.12 1.51 -17.82
N ASP A 118 -6.02 1.06 -18.40
CA ASP A 118 -5.88 0.79 -19.85
C ASP A 118 -5.92 -0.71 -20.19
N GLY A 119 -5.66 -1.57 -19.20
CA GLY A 119 -5.53 -3.02 -19.41
C GLY A 119 -4.09 -3.50 -19.54
N VAL A 120 -3.95 -4.81 -19.79
CA VAL A 120 -2.66 -5.47 -20.03
C VAL A 120 -2.70 -6.22 -21.37
N HIS A 121 -1.97 -5.73 -22.37
CA HIS A 121 -1.99 -6.19 -23.75
C HIS A 121 -0.58 -6.57 -24.21
N ARG A 122 0.08 -7.49 -23.51
CA ARG A 122 1.43 -7.98 -23.86
C ARG A 122 1.66 -9.40 -23.33
N GLY A 123 2.71 -10.05 -23.80
CA GLY A 123 3.13 -11.36 -23.32
C GLY A 123 2.09 -12.49 -23.54
N GLY A 124 1.15 -12.30 -24.46
CA GLY A 124 0.05 -13.25 -24.70
C GLY A 124 -1.18 -13.03 -23.82
N VAL A 125 -1.13 -12.04 -22.92
CA VAL A 125 -2.28 -11.54 -22.16
C VAL A 125 -2.95 -10.42 -22.95
N ASP A 126 -4.28 -10.44 -23.01
CA ASP A 126 -5.11 -9.43 -23.66
C ASP A 126 -6.35 -9.21 -22.78
N VAL A 127 -6.19 -8.33 -21.77
CA VAL A 127 -7.22 -8.02 -20.78
C VAL A 127 -7.45 -6.51 -20.80
N ASP A 128 -8.67 -6.10 -21.11
CA ASP A 128 -9.07 -4.71 -21.11
C ASP A 128 -9.10 -4.14 -19.69
N GLY A 129 -8.73 -2.87 -19.55
CA GLY A 129 -8.86 -2.11 -18.32
C GLY A 129 -10.28 -1.62 -18.08
N LEU A 130 -10.49 -1.02 -16.92
CA LEU A 130 -11.79 -0.47 -16.53
C LEU A 130 -12.02 0.96 -17.05
N GLY A 131 -10.97 1.63 -17.50
CA GLY A 131 -10.99 3.07 -17.75
C GLY A 131 -11.02 3.90 -16.46
N GLY A 132 -11.28 5.19 -16.60
CA GLY A 132 -11.33 6.12 -15.46
C GLY A 132 -9.97 6.32 -14.81
N MET A 133 -9.95 6.60 -13.52
CA MET A 133 -8.73 6.84 -12.73
C MET A 133 -8.49 5.68 -11.75
N ALA A 134 -7.32 5.08 -11.77
CA ALA A 134 -6.93 4.13 -10.74
C ALA A 134 -6.13 4.80 -9.62
N MET A 135 -6.46 4.45 -8.38
CA MET A 135 -5.76 4.87 -7.17
C MET A 135 -5.21 3.65 -6.44
N PHE A 136 -4.01 3.77 -5.92
CA PHE A 136 -3.39 2.76 -5.06
C PHE A 136 -3.27 3.29 -3.64
N VAL A 137 -3.68 2.47 -2.67
CA VAL A 137 -3.45 2.70 -1.25
C VAL A 137 -2.77 1.48 -0.63
N ASN A 138 -1.73 1.76 0.13
CA ASN A 138 -0.95 0.70 0.74
C ASN A 138 -1.67 0.11 1.96
N GLY A 139 -1.55 -1.21 2.13
CA GLY A 139 -2.06 -1.93 3.29
C GLY A 139 -1.07 -1.93 4.47
N ALA A 140 -1.04 -3.02 5.23
CA ALA A 140 -0.18 -3.19 6.40
C ALA A 140 1.25 -3.55 6.01
N VAL A 141 2.05 -2.54 5.59
CA VAL A 141 3.41 -2.72 5.04
C VAL A 141 4.51 -2.83 6.09
N GLY A 142 4.20 -2.65 7.36
CA GLY A 142 5.18 -2.78 8.43
C GLY A 142 5.83 -4.17 8.45
N GLY A 143 7.04 -4.27 8.99
CA GLY A 143 7.73 -5.55 9.09
C GLY A 143 8.39 -6.02 7.79
N MET A 144 8.69 -5.11 6.86
CA MET A 144 9.44 -5.39 5.63
C MET A 144 8.67 -6.19 4.58
N GLN A 145 7.40 -5.84 4.37
CA GLN A 145 6.64 -6.31 3.21
C GLN A 145 7.27 -5.74 1.93
N THR A 146 7.89 -6.59 1.12
CA THR A 146 8.79 -6.11 0.07
C THR A 146 8.77 -6.99 -1.18
N PRO A 147 8.95 -6.41 -2.38
CA PRO A 147 9.20 -7.15 -3.61
C PRO A 147 10.67 -7.49 -3.81
N LEU A 148 11.56 -7.06 -2.92
CA LEU A 148 13.00 -7.33 -3.02
C LEU A 148 13.30 -8.81 -2.76
N ASN A 149 14.32 -9.33 -3.45
CA ASN A 149 14.75 -10.72 -3.37
C ASN A 149 13.65 -11.75 -3.71
N ILE A 150 12.75 -11.38 -4.61
CA ILE A 150 11.78 -12.27 -5.25
C ILE A 150 12.06 -12.26 -6.74
N ASP A 151 12.07 -13.43 -7.36
CA ASP A 151 12.02 -13.56 -8.81
C ASP A 151 10.57 -13.43 -9.25
N ILE A 152 10.29 -12.53 -10.18
CA ILE A 152 8.92 -12.28 -10.67
C ILE A 152 8.74 -13.08 -11.97
N VAL A 153 7.68 -13.86 -12.03
CA VAL A 153 7.26 -14.49 -13.28
C VAL A 153 6.37 -13.50 -14.02
N ASP A 154 6.83 -13.01 -15.15
CA ASP A 154 6.12 -12.05 -15.99
C ASP A 154 4.87 -12.66 -16.63
N VAL A 155 4.01 -11.83 -17.21
CA VAL A 155 2.76 -12.23 -17.86
C VAL A 155 2.95 -13.21 -19.02
N ASP A 156 4.13 -13.26 -19.63
CA ASP A 156 4.50 -14.21 -20.69
C ASP A 156 5.11 -15.53 -20.16
N GLY A 157 5.19 -15.68 -18.83
CA GLY A 157 5.82 -16.82 -18.17
C GLY A 157 7.34 -16.73 -18.02
N THR A 158 7.97 -15.63 -18.48
CA THR A 158 9.40 -15.43 -18.32
C THR A 158 9.73 -15.05 -16.88
N THR A 159 10.72 -15.73 -16.28
CA THR A 159 11.19 -15.35 -14.94
C THR A 159 12.16 -14.18 -15.02
N ILE A 160 11.83 -13.08 -14.34
CA ILE A 160 12.69 -11.92 -14.16
C ILE A 160 13.37 -12.05 -12.80
N GLU A 161 14.65 -12.40 -12.82
CA GLU A 161 15.45 -12.54 -11.60
C GLU A 161 15.56 -11.21 -10.84
N HIS A 162 15.65 -11.31 -9.51
CA HIS A 162 15.90 -10.14 -8.69
C HIS A 162 17.31 -9.59 -8.93
N THR A 163 17.38 -8.39 -9.50
CA THR A 163 18.60 -7.60 -9.60
C THR A 163 18.30 -6.17 -9.22
N CYS A 164 19.20 -5.54 -8.47
CA CYS A 164 19.18 -4.08 -8.34
C CYS A 164 19.92 -3.49 -9.52
N GLY A 165 19.22 -2.77 -10.38
CA GLY A 165 19.79 -2.19 -11.61
C GLY A 165 21.06 -1.38 -11.39
N THR A 166 21.92 -1.35 -12.37
CA THR A 166 23.24 -0.73 -12.29
C THR A 166 23.44 0.44 -13.26
N THR A 167 22.57 0.54 -14.27
CA THR A 167 22.82 1.47 -15.38
C THR A 167 22.30 2.87 -15.13
N ASN A 168 21.35 3.05 -14.22
CA ASN A 168 20.65 4.33 -13.99
C ASN A 168 20.11 4.98 -15.27
N THR A 169 19.63 4.16 -16.18
CA THR A 169 18.94 4.56 -17.42
C THR A 169 17.51 4.00 -17.39
N THR A 170 16.62 4.61 -18.15
CA THR A 170 15.23 4.12 -18.29
C THR A 170 15.12 2.76 -18.97
N ASP A 171 16.19 2.33 -19.64
CA ASP A 171 16.28 1.02 -20.31
C ASP A 171 16.84 -0.07 -19.37
N ASP A 172 17.05 0.25 -18.09
CA ASP A 172 17.51 -0.72 -17.12
C ASP A 172 16.45 -1.83 -16.93
N PRO A 173 16.82 -3.12 -17.04
CA PRO A 173 15.90 -4.25 -16.90
C PRO A 173 15.06 -4.23 -15.60
N ILE A 174 15.49 -3.49 -14.59
CA ILE A 174 14.75 -3.33 -13.34
C ILE A 174 13.38 -2.67 -13.55
N PHE A 175 13.23 -1.82 -14.58
CA PHE A 175 11.92 -1.23 -14.92
C PHE A 175 10.96 -2.28 -15.49
N LEU A 176 11.46 -3.28 -16.22
CA LEU A 176 10.64 -4.42 -16.67
C LEU A 176 10.11 -5.21 -15.47
N ARG A 177 10.91 -5.32 -14.42
CA ARG A 177 10.51 -5.99 -13.19
C ARG A 177 9.42 -5.20 -12.44
N ALA A 178 9.54 -3.87 -12.40
CA ALA A 178 8.49 -3.01 -11.84
C ALA A 178 7.20 -3.08 -12.68
N GLN A 179 7.33 -3.13 -14.01
CA GLN A 179 6.21 -3.32 -14.91
C GLN A 179 5.52 -4.66 -14.67
N ALA A 180 6.27 -5.76 -14.67
CA ALA A 180 5.72 -7.09 -14.44
C ALA A 180 4.95 -7.16 -13.11
N LEU A 181 5.54 -6.66 -12.02
CA LEU A 181 4.86 -6.64 -10.72
C LEU A 181 3.56 -5.83 -10.76
N GLY A 182 3.61 -4.61 -11.30
CA GLY A 182 2.45 -3.73 -11.36
C GLY A 182 1.30 -4.31 -12.19
N GLU A 183 1.62 -4.84 -13.37
CA GLU A 183 0.62 -5.45 -14.26
C GLU A 183 0.02 -6.74 -13.69
N LEU A 184 0.81 -7.57 -13.02
CA LEU A 184 0.30 -8.78 -12.34
C LEU A 184 -0.69 -8.41 -11.24
N VAL A 185 -0.39 -7.39 -10.43
CA VAL A 185 -1.33 -6.91 -9.40
C VAL A 185 -2.56 -6.25 -10.02
N ALA A 186 -2.42 -5.56 -11.16
CA ALA A 186 -3.56 -5.02 -11.90
C ALA A 186 -4.48 -6.15 -12.40
N LEU A 187 -3.93 -7.20 -12.99
CA LEU A 187 -4.70 -8.39 -13.42
C LEU A 187 -5.42 -9.06 -12.25
N ASP A 188 -4.77 -9.18 -11.08
CA ASP A 188 -5.43 -9.70 -9.88
C ASP A 188 -6.57 -8.80 -9.41
N ALA A 189 -6.40 -7.47 -9.46
CA ALA A 189 -7.46 -6.53 -9.10
C ALA A 189 -8.66 -6.62 -10.07
N LEU A 190 -8.40 -6.67 -11.38
CA LEU A 190 -9.43 -6.84 -12.40
C LEU A 190 -10.17 -8.17 -12.24
N ARG A 191 -9.45 -9.26 -12.00
CA ARG A 191 -10.02 -10.58 -11.74
C ARG A 191 -10.91 -10.58 -10.49
N VAL A 192 -10.43 -10.00 -9.39
CA VAL A 192 -11.20 -9.92 -8.14
C VAL A 192 -12.52 -9.19 -8.34
N LEU A 193 -12.55 -8.12 -9.13
CA LEU A 193 -13.81 -7.45 -9.46
C LEU A 193 -14.72 -8.27 -10.39
N ALA A 194 -14.13 -9.01 -11.33
CA ALA A 194 -14.89 -9.82 -12.27
C ALA A 194 -15.52 -11.06 -11.61
N ASP A 195 -14.74 -11.78 -10.82
CA ASP A 195 -15.13 -13.09 -10.26
C ASP A 195 -15.85 -12.95 -8.91
N ASP A 196 -15.35 -12.07 -8.03
CA ASP A 196 -15.78 -11.94 -6.64
C ASP A 196 -16.42 -10.57 -6.34
N GLY A 197 -16.64 -9.73 -7.37
CA GLY A 197 -17.19 -8.40 -7.19
C GLY A 197 -18.67 -8.40 -6.82
N GLU A 198 -19.02 -7.67 -5.78
CA GLU A 198 -20.39 -7.48 -5.29
C GLU A 198 -20.85 -6.03 -5.53
N ASP A 199 -22.04 -5.88 -6.11
CA ASP A 199 -22.65 -4.57 -6.28
C ASP A 199 -23.27 -4.10 -4.95
N VAL A 200 -22.92 -2.89 -4.54
CA VAL A 200 -23.38 -2.30 -3.28
C VAL A 200 -24.48 -1.28 -3.56
N SER A 201 -25.68 -1.62 -3.12
CA SER A 201 -26.84 -0.73 -3.25
C SER A 201 -26.88 0.24 -2.07
N ASP A 202 -26.97 1.54 -2.36
CA ASP A 202 -27.17 2.62 -1.37
C ASP A 202 -26.18 2.53 -0.18
N PRO A 203 -24.84 2.57 -0.45
CA PRO A 203 -23.85 2.40 0.60
C PRO A 203 -23.88 3.56 1.60
N ALA A 204 -24.07 3.24 2.87
CA ALA A 204 -23.93 4.24 3.93
C ALA A 204 -22.45 4.66 4.04
N LEU A 205 -22.23 5.98 4.05
CA LEU A 205 -20.90 6.56 4.30
C LEU A 205 -20.83 7.06 5.74
N SER A 206 -19.80 6.67 6.46
CA SER A 206 -19.49 7.24 7.77
C SER A 206 -17.98 7.47 7.93
N PHE A 207 -17.66 8.47 8.74
CA PHE A 207 -16.29 8.87 9.05
C PHE A 207 -16.16 9.16 10.54
N ALA A 208 -15.07 8.69 11.13
CA ALA A 208 -14.67 9.06 12.49
C ALA A 208 -13.15 9.15 12.55
N SER A 209 -12.65 10.13 13.29
CA SER A 209 -11.21 10.23 13.57
C SER A 209 -10.94 10.51 15.02
N LYS A 210 -9.73 10.16 15.47
CA LYS A 210 -9.23 10.42 16.81
C LYS A 210 -7.77 10.85 16.75
N SER A 211 -7.51 12.09 17.17
CA SER A 211 -6.15 12.55 17.41
C SER A 211 -5.69 12.13 18.81
N PHE A 212 -4.41 11.81 18.93
CA PHE A 212 -3.77 11.46 20.20
C PHE A 212 -2.27 11.79 20.13
N ASN A 213 -1.63 11.82 21.30
CA ASN A 213 -0.21 12.06 21.42
C ASN A 213 0.53 10.72 21.61
N VAL A 214 1.64 10.55 20.88
CA VAL A 214 2.50 9.35 20.92
C VAL A 214 3.87 9.75 21.44
N PRO A 215 4.41 9.07 22.47
CA PRO A 215 5.75 9.34 22.97
C PRO A 215 6.82 8.93 21.95
N ILE A 216 7.87 9.72 21.85
CA ILE A 216 9.03 9.40 21.02
C ILE A 216 10.04 8.66 21.89
N GLU A 217 9.98 7.36 21.92
CA GLU A 217 10.86 6.53 22.74
C GLU A 217 12.26 6.30 22.13
N ASN A 218 12.39 6.49 20.82
CA ASN A 218 13.67 6.30 20.13
C ASN A 218 14.63 7.46 20.44
N SER A 219 15.74 7.16 21.10
CA SER A 219 16.74 8.14 21.52
C SER A 219 17.39 8.91 20.38
N ALA A 220 17.56 8.28 19.19
CA ALA A 220 18.12 8.94 18.02
C ALA A 220 17.15 10.00 17.47
N TYR A 221 15.86 9.69 17.41
CA TYR A 221 14.83 10.67 17.04
C TYR A 221 14.75 11.79 18.06
N ASN A 222 14.82 11.49 19.36
CA ASN A 222 14.84 12.50 20.41
C ASN A 222 16.01 13.47 20.21
N ALA A 223 17.21 12.97 19.94
CA ALA A 223 18.37 13.80 19.64
C ALA A 223 18.13 14.68 18.39
N MET A 224 17.56 14.12 17.33
CA MET A 224 17.25 14.88 16.11
C MET A 224 16.22 15.98 16.32
N PHE A 225 15.21 15.77 17.18
CA PHE A 225 14.27 16.82 17.57
C PHE A 225 14.95 17.94 18.37
N LEU A 226 15.84 17.60 19.30
CA LEU A 226 16.57 18.59 20.11
C LEU A 226 17.51 19.48 19.29
N VAL A 227 18.18 18.90 18.30
CA VAL A 227 19.07 19.67 17.41
C VAL A 227 18.36 20.32 16.22
N GLY A 228 17.03 20.25 16.19
CA GLY A 228 16.21 20.93 15.20
C GLY A 228 16.22 20.32 13.79
N VAL A 229 16.58 19.04 13.64
CA VAL A 229 16.53 18.36 12.34
C VAL A 229 15.10 18.27 11.82
N PHE A 230 14.14 18.03 12.70
CA PHE A 230 12.71 18.04 12.38
C PHE A 230 12.10 19.42 12.60
N TYR A 231 12.57 20.40 11.86
CA TYR A 231 12.16 21.78 11.98
C TYR A 231 10.64 21.94 11.72
N GLY A 232 9.97 22.70 12.58
CA GLY A 232 8.55 23.03 12.42
C GLY A 232 7.58 21.98 12.96
N ARG A 233 8.06 20.86 13.53
CA ARG A 233 7.20 19.93 14.27
C ARG A 233 6.97 20.41 15.69
N GLU A 234 5.71 20.50 16.07
CA GLU A 234 5.31 20.80 17.43
C GLU A 234 5.48 19.55 18.32
N LEU A 235 6.12 19.75 19.48
CA LEU A 235 6.28 18.71 20.50
C LEU A 235 5.34 19.02 21.66
N TYR A 236 4.66 18.01 22.14
CA TYR A 236 3.69 18.08 23.22
C TYR A 236 4.29 17.45 24.49
N ASP A 237 3.79 17.86 25.66
CA ASP A 237 4.13 17.30 26.97
C ASP A 237 5.64 17.19 27.25
N PHE A 238 6.43 18.12 26.69
CA PHE A 238 7.88 18.10 26.73
C PHE A 238 8.46 19.42 27.21
N ASN A 239 9.29 19.36 28.24
CA ASN A 239 10.06 20.50 28.71
C ASN A 239 11.48 20.47 28.10
N ARG A 240 11.76 21.44 27.23
CA ARG A 240 13.05 21.56 26.53
C ARG A 240 14.23 21.92 27.44
N ASP A 241 13.94 22.49 28.62
CA ASP A 241 14.97 22.89 29.59
C ASP A 241 15.45 21.72 30.45
N LEU A 242 14.77 20.58 30.36
CA LEU A 242 15.12 19.35 31.09
C LEU A 242 15.75 18.31 30.17
N GLN A 243 16.54 17.43 30.75
CA GLN A 243 17.03 16.26 30.03
C GLN A 243 15.87 15.34 29.61
N ILE A 244 16.06 14.62 28.49
CA ILE A 244 15.16 13.55 28.10
C ILE A 244 15.30 12.39 29.06
N THR A 245 14.22 12.06 29.73
CA THR A 245 14.09 10.94 30.67
C THR A 245 12.75 10.27 30.42
N VAL A 246 12.46 9.17 31.11
CA VAL A 246 11.15 8.50 31.03
C VAL A 246 9.99 9.41 31.44
N ASP A 247 10.26 10.43 32.27
CA ASP A 247 9.27 11.40 32.74
C ASP A 247 9.25 12.70 31.89
N ASN A 248 10.15 12.85 30.93
CA ASN A 248 10.26 14.00 30.05
C ASN A 248 10.57 13.56 28.62
N VAL A 249 9.72 12.75 28.04
CA VAL A 249 9.78 12.28 26.65
C VAL A 249 8.93 13.18 25.78
N PRO A 250 9.45 13.67 24.64
CA PRO A 250 8.63 14.45 23.71
C PRO A 250 7.55 13.59 23.06
N TYR A 251 6.37 14.18 22.90
CA TYR A 251 5.24 13.55 22.22
C TYR A 251 4.98 14.22 20.86
N LEU A 252 4.55 13.43 19.91
CA LEU A 252 4.02 13.91 18.62
C LEU A 252 2.51 13.68 18.59
N LYS A 253 1.77 14.68 18.11
CA LYS A 253 0.36 14.52 17.82
C LYS A 253 0.19 13.75 16.50
N THR A 254 -0.67 12.76 16.53
CA THR A 254 -1.02 11.95 15.37
C THR A 254 -2.52 11.67 15.34
N GLU A 255 -3.01 10.99 14.31
CA GLU A 255 -4.41 10.69 14.13
C GLU A 255 -4.61 9.31 13.51
N VAL A 256 -5.66 8.64 13.95
CA VAL A 256 -6.25 7.50 13.25
C VAL A 256 -7.63 7.90 12.76
N ALA A 257 -8.02 7.41 11.59
CA ALA A 257 -9.35 7.63 11.06
C ALA A 257 -9.95 6.33 10.54
N VAL A 258 -11.27 6.23 10.62
CA VAL A 258 -12.05 5.14 10.07
C VAL A 258 -13.03 5.71 9.06
N VAL A 259 -13.04 5.14 7.88
CA VAL A 259 -14.02 5.40 6.83
C VAL A 259 -14.77 4.12 6.54
N ASN A 260 -16.08 4.14 6.66
CA ASN A 260 -16.94 3.04 6.24
C ASN A 260 -17.72 3.48 5.00
N LEU A 261 -17.75 2.64 3.98
CA LEU A 261 -18.57 2.83 2.78
C LEU A 261 -19.23 1.49 2.45
N GLY A 262 -20.51 1.36 2.83
CA GLY A 262 -21.21 0.08 2.74
C GLY A 262 -20.48 -1.03 3.50
N PRO A 263 -20.12 -2.15 2.86
CA PRO A 263 -19.40 -3.25 3.49
C PRO A 263 -17.91 -2.97 3.70
N MET A 264 -17.36 -1.95 3.04
CA MET A 264 -15.93 -1.62 3.12
C MET A 264 -15.63 -0.78 4.36
N GLN A 265 -14.67 -1.25 5.15
CA GLN A 265 -14.13 -0.53 6.30
C GLN A 265 -12.64 -0.25 6.09
N SER A 266 -12.29 1.01 6.07
CA SER A 266 -10.89 1.45 5.93
C SER A 266 -10.43 2.14 7.19
N ILE A 267 -9.24 1.81 7.66
CA ILE A 267 -8.60 2.42 8.82
C ILE A 267 -7.28 3.04 8.36
N SER A 268 -7.14 4.34 8.54
CA SER A 268 -5.83 4.99 8.36
C SER A 268 -5.01 4.88 9.64
N VAL A 269 -3.76 4.45 9.50
CA VAL A 269 -2.83 4.32 10.62
C VAL A 269 -1.62 5.22 10.36
N PRO A 270 -1.19 6.01 11.35
CA PRO A 270 -0.08 6.95 11.18
C PRO A 270 1.28 6.24 11.25
N GLY A 271 1.63 5.52 10.21
CA GLY A 271 2.87 4.76 10.10
C GLY A 271 2.68 3.44 9.38
N GLU A 272 3.73 2.65 9.34
CA GLU A 272 3.72 1.32 8.73
C GLU A 272 3.17 0.30 9.72
N LEU A 273 1.89 -0.06 9.54
CA LEU A 273 1.24 -1.06 10.37
C LEU A 273 1.86 -2.44 10.13
N LEU A 274 2.22 -3.14 11.18
CA LEU A 274 2.69 -4.52 11.09
C LEU A 274 1.52 -5.43 10.69
N PRO A 275 1.70 -6.34 9.71
CA PRO A 275 0.64 -7.25 9.24
C PRO A 275 -0.02 -8.04 10.38
N GLU A 276 0.74 -8.50 11.34
CA GLU A 276 0.23 -9.24 12.49
C GLU A 276 -0.75 -8.45 13.36
N LEU A 277 -0.65 -7.13 13.38
CA LEU A 277 -1.60 -6.27 14.10
C LEU A 277 -2.91 -6.10 13.33
N PHE A 278 -2.85 -6.18 12.01
CA PHE A 278 -4.02 -6.12 11.13
C PHE A 278 -4.72 -7.47 11.03
N LEU A 279 -3.97 -8.53 10.75
CA LEU A 279 -4.49 -9.88 10.61
C LEU A 279 -4.90 -10.50 11.96
N GLY A 280 -4.35 -10.02 13.06
CA GLY A 280 -4.57 -10.55 14.40
C GLY A 280 -3.86 -11.87 14.67
N GLY A 281 -4.11 -12.48 15.83
CA GLY A 281 -3.68 -13.83 16.15
C GLY A 281 -2.22 -14.00 16.58
N TYR A 282 -1.46 -12.94 16.70
CA TYR A 282 -0.09 -13.00 17.24
C TYR A 282 -0.07 -13.45 18.73
N ASP A 283 -1.19 -13.33 19.41
CA ASP A 283 -1.41 -13.80 20.79
C ASP A 283 -2.12 -15.17 20.86
N GLY A 284 -2.39 -15.79 19.71
CA GLY A 284 -3.12 -17.04 19.59
C GLY A 284 -4.65 -16.91 19.54
N SER A 285 -5.16 -15.69 19.47
CA SER A 285 -6.61 -15.41 19.48
C SER A 285 -7.29 -15.54 18.11
N ALA A 286 -6.52 -15.52 17.01
CA ALA A 286 -7.05 -15.63 15.67
C ALA A 286 -6.61 -16.91 14.96
N THR A 287 -7.34 -17.24 13.90
CA THR A 287 -7.03 -18.31 12.97
C THR A 287 -6.40 -17.74 11.68
N GLY A 288 -5.82 -18.58 10.85
CA GLY A 288 -5.23 -18.17 9.58
C GLY A 288 -3.74 -17.84 9.64
N PRO A 289 -3.23 -16.87 8.87
CA PRO A 289 -1.79 -16.59 8.78
C PRO A 289 -1.11 -16.34 10.12
N ALA A 290 -1.81 -15.73 11.05
CA ALA A 290 -1.32 -15.50 12.40
C ALA A 290 -1.12 -16.80 13.20
N GLN A 291 -1.87 -17.86 12.90
CA GLN A 291 -1.65 -19.18 13.46
C GLN A 291 -0.29 -19.76 13.06
N GLN A 292 0.17 -19.47 11.86
CA GLN A 292 1.47 -19.95 11.35
C GLN A 292 2.64 -19.36 12.14
N ILE A 293 2.52 -18.11 12.66
CA ILE A 293 3.55 -17.50 13.51
C ILE A 293 3.77 -18.29 14.79
N LEU A 294 2.67 -18.68 15.43
CA LEU A 294 2.72 -19.43 16.68
C LEU A 294 3.28 -20.83 16.46
N GLU A 295 2.94 -21.46 15.36
CA GLU A 295 3.47 -22.79 14.98
C GLU A 295 4.95 -22.72 14.67
N SER A 296 5.43 -21.72 13.93
CA SER A 296 6.84 -21.55 13.62
C SER A 296 7.71 -21.34 14.88
N LYS A 297 7.18 -20.66 15.90
CA LYS A 297 7.87 -20.49 17.19
C LYS A 297 7.92 -21.76 18.03
N LYS A 298 6.97 -22.68 17.84
CA LYS A 298 6.96 -23.98 18.57
C LYS A 298 7.99 -24.96 18.02
N ASN A 299 8.43 -24.77 16.79
CA ASN A 299 9.35 -25.66 16.09
C ASN A 299 10.83 -25.19 16.18
N ARG A 300 11.12 -24.21 17.03
CA ARG A 300 12.45 -23.73 17.39
C ARG A 300 12.72 -24.02 18.85
#